data_f81bd08985285023bb96efb3907a9b84
#
_entry.id   f81bd08985285023bb96efb3907a9b84
#
_cell.length_a   1.000
_cell.length_b   1.000
_cell.length_c   1.000
_cell.angle_alpha   90.00
_cell.angle_beta   90.00
_cell.angle_gamma   90.00
#
_symmetry.space_group_name_H-M   'P 1'
#
loop_
_entity.id
_entity.type
_entity.pdbx_description
1 polymer ?
#
loop_
_entity_poly.entity_id
_entity_poly.type
_entity_poly.pdbx_seq_one_letter_code
_entity_poly.pdbx_strand_id
1 'polypeptide(L)'
;MKTRLVLAFALVLGVLTPVASAADPVTIGIAYDIGGRGDKSFNDASAAGLEKAGKTLDFKVEAVVTDGTSADREKRIRSLIAKNCSLIIAVGGGYGPTLQVLAFEYPDTQFAIINDASVAAVNVSSVIFAETQGAYLAGFSAAQISKTGKVAMIANTNQADLFKDGFSAGVLASKKKVIPVVKYVSGSYSQAATQVIAAGADVIYLSTQGSDAEVFKVIVANNVKKNSKKVGLINIEPDQYLAVTSETKKYLAATVVKRVDKAIIDIISKSISGNQFLDYLDLDAGLFGKRYGITGGGIEFTIRSKELQSKGDAINVAAASAEKILA
;
A
#
# COMPACT_ATOMS: atom_id res chain seq x y z
N MET A 1 54.14 68.65 39.07
CA MET A 1 53.01 68.19 38.29
C MET A 1 53.35 66.76 37.80
N LYS A 2 52.65 65.75 38.32
CA LYS A 2 52.88 64.39 37.97
C LYS A 2 51.66 63.86 37.21
N THR A 3 51.81 63.65 35.92
CA THR A 3 50.78 63.13 35.00
C THR A 3 50.70 61.58 35.19
N ARG A 4 49.55 61.05 35.60
CA ARG A 4 49.30 59.62 35.69
C ARG A 4 48.68 59.13 34.41
N LEU A 5 49.36 58.27 33.73
CA LEU A 5 48.87 57.53 32.52
C LEU A 5 48.05 56.34 33.02
N VAL A 6 46.75 56.33 32.70
CA VAL A 6 45.86 55.17 33.00
C VAL A 6 45.78 54.34 31.71
N LEU A 7 46.33 53.14 31.78
CA LEU A 7 46.24 52.11 30.70
C LEU A 7 44.94 51.34 30.90
N ALA A 8 43.95 51.50 30.00
CA ALA A 8 42.73 50.71 29.96
C ALA A 8 43.01 49.41 29.19
N PHE A 9 42.96 48.29 29.92
CA PHE A 9 43.08 46.97 29.35
C PHE A 9 41.66 46.50 28.93
N ALA A 10 41.35 46.54 27.61
CA ALA A 10 40.11 46.01 27.08
C ALA A 10 40.20 44.48 26.96
N LEU A 11 39.47 43.80 27.84
CA LEU A 11 39.32 42.33 27.82
C LEU A 11 38.32 41.97 26.77
N VAL A 12 38.76 41.47 25.58
CA VAL A 12 37.88 40.92 24.54
C VAL A 12 37.53 39.50 24.97
N LEU A 13 36.36 39.30 25.58
CA LEU A 13 35.76 37.96 25.75
C LEU A 13 35.25 37.48 24.38
N GLY A 14 36.05 36.65 23.72
CA GLY A 14 35.59 35.90 22.57
C GLY A 14 34.50 34.90 22.98
N VAL A 15 33.28 35.18 22.65
CA VAL A 15 32.16 34.25 22.77
C VAL A 15 32.38 33.12 21.72
N LEU A 16 32.97 32.01 22.18
CA LEU A 16 32.98 30.76 21.39
C LEU A 16 31.54 30.25 21.41
N THR A 17 30.74 30.62 20.40
CA THR A 17 29.48 29.94 20.11
C THR A 17 29.83 28.51 19.68
N PRO A 18 29.32 27.46 20.36
CA PRO A 18 29.47 26.12 19.84
C PRO A 18 28.80 26.06 18.48
N VAL A 19 29.59 25.78 17.43
CA VAL A 19 29.04 25.37 16.14
C VAL A 19 28.34 24.07 16.42
N ALA A 20 27.00 24.09 16.42
CA ALA A 20 26.20 22.88 16.46
C ALA A 20 26.62 22.05 15.23
N SER A 21 27.40 21.00 15.43
CA SER A 21 27.64 20.02 14.40
C SER A 21 26.28 19.47 14.01
N ALA A 22 25.88 19.68 12.76
CA ALA A 22 24.69 19.02 12.24
C ALA A 22 24.91 17.51 12.44
N ALA A 23 24.03 16.86 13.17
CA ALA A 23 24.07 15.41 13.30
C ALA A 23 24.04 14.78 11.89
N ASP A 24 24.85 13.74 11.69
CA ASP A 24 24.81 13.02 10.41
C ASP A 24 23.37 12.58 10.09
N PRO A 25 22.92 12.74 8.85
CA PRO A 25 21.59 12.33 8.47
C PRO A 25 21.39 10.83 8.72
N VAL A 26 20.23 10.47 9.26
CA VAL A 26 19.86 9.08 9.55
C VAL A 26 19.89 8.25 8.27
N THR A 27 20.21 6.96 8.39
CA THR A 27 20.20 6.03 7.26
C THR A 27 18.94 5.15 7.32
N ILE A 28 18.15 5.20 6.25
CA ILE A 28 16.96 4.37 6.06
C ILE A 28 17.31 3.21 5.15
N GLY A 29 17.10 1.98 5.64
CA GLY A 29 17.22 0.78 4.84
C GLY A 29 15.90 0.43 4.16
N ILE A 30 15.95 -0.03 2.90
CA ILE A 30 14.79 -0.64 2.26
C ILE A 30 15.15 -1.98 1.65
N ALA A 31 14.38 -3.01 2.00
CA ALA A 31 14.49 -4.34 1.44
C ALA A 31 13.29 -4.59 0.50
N TYR A 32 13.51 -4.45 -0.79
CA TYR A 32 12.52 -4.74 -1.82
C TYR A 32 12.27 -6.23 -1.94
N ASP A 33 11.04 -6.60 -2.29
CA ASP A 33 10.68 -7.99 -2.62
C ASP A 33 11.21 -8.37 -4.01
N ILE A 34 10.93 -9.61 -4.42
CA ILE A 34 11.38 -10.23 -5.67
C ILE A 34 11.16 -9.27 -6.85
N GLY A 35 12.17 -9.18 -7.71
CA GLY A 35 12.14 -8.32 -8.89
C GLY A 35 12.57 -6.87 -8.64
N GLY A 36 12.51 -6.39 -7.39
CA GLY A 36 12.91 -5.03 -7.07
C GLY A 36 12.10 -3.95 -7.80
N ARG A 37 12.73 -2.82 -8.10
CA ARG A 37 12.10 -1.71 -8.83
C ARG A 37 11.77 -2.09 -10.28
N GLY A 38 10.68 -1.55 -10.80
CA GLY A 38 10.14 -1.86 -12.13
C GLY A 38 8.98 -2.84 -12.10
N ASP A 39 8.55 -3.28 -10.91
CA ASP A 39 7.40 -4.17 -10.74
C ASP A 39 6.04 -3.50 -11.01
N LYS A 40 6.02 -2.16 -11.09
CA LYS A 40 4.81 -1.33 -11.19
C LYS A 40 3.78 -1.65 -10.10
N SER A 41 4.24 -2.10 -8.95
CA SER A 41 3.45 -2.53 -7.81
C SER A 41 4.08 -2.01 -6.49
N PHE A 42 4.17 -2.86 -5.46
CA PHE A 42 4.59 -2.46 -4.11
C PHE A 42 6.02 -1.92 -4.04
N ASN A 43 6.97 -2.50 -4.78
CA ASN A 43 8.35 -2.01 -4.78
C ASN A 43 8.43 -0.59 -5.37
N ASP A 44 7.80 -0.36 -6.53
CA ASP A 44 7.79 0.97 -7.16
C ASP A 44 7.02 2.00 -6.32
N ALA A 45 5.90 1.60 -5.70
CA ALA A 45 5.14 2.49 -4.82
C ALA A 45 5.94 2.85 -3.56
N SER A 46 6.69 1.90 -2.99
CA SER A 46 7.59 2.14 -1.87
C SER A 46 8.74 3.07 -2.26
N ALA A 47 9.37 2.85 -3.43
CA ALA A 47 10.40 3.72 -3.95
C ALA A 47 9.91 5.15 -4.18
N ALA A 48 8.69 5.31 -4.73
CA ALA A 48 8.06 6.61 -4.90
C ALA A 48 7.82 7.33 -3.57
N GLY A 49 7.49 6.58 -2.52
CA GLY A 49 7.37 7.11 -1.15
C GLY A 49 8.69 7.64 -0.62
N LEU A 50 9.78 6.86 -0.76
CA LEU A 50 11.14 7.29 -0.41
C LEU A 50 11.57 8.56 -1.16
N GLU A 51 11.38 8.58 -2.47
CA GLU A 51 11.73 9.73 -3.31
C GLU A 51 10.93 10.99 -2.93
N LYS A 52 9.66 10.84 -2.55
CA LYS A 52 8.83 11.97 -2.08
C LYS A 52 9.27 12.44 -0.69
N ALA A 53 9.55 11.52 0.24
CA ALA A 53 10.04 11.85 1.58
C ALA A 53 11.38 12.60 1.51
N GLY A 54 12.31 12.16 0.67
CA GLY A 54 13.61 12.79 0.47
C GLY A 54 13.58 14.21 -0.13
N LYS A 55 12.42 14.70 -0.59
CA LYS A 55 12.27 16.11 -1.01
C LYS A 55 12.12 17.07 0.17
N THR A 56 11.73 16.57 1.33
CA THR A 56 11.41 17.40 2.51
C THR A 56 12.14 16.98 3.77
N LEU A 57 12.69 15.77 3.79
CA LEU A 57 13.42 15.19 4.91
C LEU A 57 14.83 14.85 4.49
N ASP A 58 15.80 15.03 5.39
CA ASP A 58 17.20 14.71 5.15
C ASP A 58 17.51 13.32 5.72
N PHE A 59 17.82 12.36 4.84
CA PHE A 59 18.22 10.99 5.19
C PHE A 59 18.99 10.33 4.04
N LYS A 60 19.80 9.34 4.38
CA LYS A 60 20.48 8.47 3.40
C LYS A 60 19.63 7.22 3.16
N VAL A 61 19.73 6.62 1.98
CA VAL A 61 19.01 5.40 1.62
C VAL A 61 19.99 4.29 1.28
N GLU A 62 19.81 3.14 1.94
CA GLU A 62 20.44 1.86 1.59
C GLU A 62 19.37 0.91 1.07
N ALA A 63 19.56 0.35 -0.13
CA ALA A 63 18.57 -0.49 -0.77
C ALA A 63 19.13 -1.87 -1.11
N VAL A 64 18.30 -2.89 -0.88
CA VAL A 64 18.60 -4.28 -1.26
C VAL A 64 17.39 -4.92 -1.92
N VAL A 65 17.62 -6.00 -2.68
CA VAL A 65 16.55 -6.79 -3.32
C VAL A 65 16.77 -8.25 -2.96
N THR A 66 15.69 -8.96 -2.63
CA THR A 66 15.74 -10.40 -2.33
C THR A 66 15.52 -11.26 -3.57
N ASP A 67 16.08 -12.48 -3.55
CA ASP A 67 15.74 -13.54 -4.51
C ASP A 67 14.46 -14.32 -4.13
N GLY A 68 13.88 -14.02 -2.96
CA GLY A 68 12.65 -14.61 -2.45
C GLY A 68 12.84 -15.78 -1.49
N THR A 69 14.05 -16.28 -1.30
CA THR A 69 14.31 -17.31 -0.30
C THR A 69 14.38 -16.74 1.11
N SER A 70 13.99 -17.50 2.13
CA SER A 70 14.07 -17.07 3.53
C SER A 70 15.51 -16.73 3.94
N ALA A 71 16.48 -17.50 3.48
CA ALA A 71 17.90 -17.26 3.76
C ALA A 71 18.40 -15.94 3.15
N ASP A 72 18.00 -15.63 1.92
CA ASP A 72 18.40 -14.38 1.30
C ASP A 72 17.69 -13.19 1.94
N ARG A 73 16.39 -13.29 2.27
CA ARG A 73 15.68 -12.24 3.02
C ARG A 73 16.39 -11.89 4.33
N GLU A 74 16.78 -12.89 5.10
CA GLU A 74 17.54 -12.69 6.34
C GLU A 74 18.88 -12.01 6.05
N LYS A 75 19.67 -12.51 5.09
CA LYS A 75 20.93 -11.92 4.66
C LYS A 75 20.77 -10.43 4.28
N ARG A 76 19.71 -10.08 3.55
CA ARG A 76 19.44 -8.69 3.14
C ARG A 76 19.15 -7.79 4.34
N ILE A 77 18.27 -8.22 5.26
CA ILE A 77 17.99 -7.44 6.47
C ILE A 77 19.25 -7.26 7.32
N ARG A 78 20.01 -8.34 7.59
CA ARG A 78 21.27 -8.25 8.33
C ARG A 78 22.30 -7.32 7.67
N SER A 79 22.34 -7.27 6.34
CA SER A 79 23.24 -6.35 5.62
C SER A 79 22.85 -4.88 5.82
N LEU A 80 21.58 -4.56 5.95
CA LEU A 80 21.10 -3.21 6.26
C LEU A 80 21.37 -2.84 7.73
N ILE A 81 21.21 -3.79 8.65
CA ILE A 81 21.57 -3.59 10.07
C ILE A 81 23.07 -3.27 10.19
N ALA A 82 23.93 -4.05 9.51
CA ALA A 82 25.37 -3.84 9.51
C ALA A 82 25.81 -2.47 8.92
N LYS A 83 24.96 -1.81 8.15
CA LYS A 83 25.14 -0.45 7.65
C LYS A 83 24.57 0.62 8.60
N ASN A 84 24.21 0.25 9.81
CA ASN A 84 23.64 1.13 10.81
C ASN A 84 22.37 1.87 10.35
N CYS A 85 21.51 1.19 9.57
CA CYS A 85 20.20 1.73 9.24
C CYS A 85 19.36 1.82 10.51
N SER A 86 18.88 3.02 10.84
CA SER A 86 18.04 3.25 12.03
C SER A 86 16.60 2.77 11.85
N LEU A 87 16.12 2.79 10.61
CA LEU A 87 14.85 2.23 10.17
C LEU A 87 15.10 1.30 8.98
N ILE A 88 14.55 0.10 9.02
CA ILE A 88 14.57 -0.85 7.89
C ILE A 88 13.14 -1.16 7.46
N ILE A 89 12.82 -0.82 6.22
CA ILE A 89 11.51 -1.03 5.63
C ILE A 89 11.57 -2.30 4.75
N ALA A 90 10.82 -3.32 5.12
CA ALA A 90 10.69 -4.55 4.37
C ALA A 90 9.40 -4.51 3.51
N VAL A 91 9.54 -4.68 2.20
CA VAL A 91 8.41 -4.62 1.26
C VAL A 91 7.86 -6.02 1.02
N GLY A 92 6.64 -6.27 1.54
CA GLY A 92 5.92 -7.53 1.36
C GLY A 92 6.03 -8.51 2.53
N GLY A 93 4.95 -9.29 2.72
CA GLY A 93 4.80 -10.23 3.84
C GLY A 93 5.79 -11.39 3.87
N GLY A 94 6.49 -11.64 2.77
CA GLY A 94 7.56 -12.64 2.73
C GLY A 94 8.69 -12.40 3.73
N TYR A 95 8.84 -11.18 4.23
CA TYR A 95 9.81 -10.83 5.27
C TYR A 95 9.31 -11.09 6.70
N GLY A 96 8.02 -11.38 6.91
CA GLY A 96 7.44 -11.58 8.24
C GLY A 96 8.21 -12.58 9.11
N PRO A 97 8.48 -13.82 8.66
CA PRO A 97 9.24 -14.79 9.44
C PRO A 97 10.66 -14.32 9.81
N THR A 98 11.32 -13.60 8.92
CA THR A 98 12.65 -13.02 9.17
C THR A 98 12.58 -11.92 10.23
N LEU A 99 11.63 -11.00 10.12
CA LEU A 99 11.48 -9.90 11.08
C LEU A 99 11.01 -10.38 12.44
N GLN A 100 10.22 -11.46 12.51
CA GLN A 100 9.81 -12.08 13.78
C GLN A 100 11.03 -12.50 14.64
N VAL A 101 12.15 -12.87 14.02
CA VAL A 101 13.39 -13.26 14.70
C VAL A 101 14.29 -12.04 14.92
N LEU A 102 14.57 -11.28 13.86
CA LEU A 102 15.55 -10.21 13.90
C LEU A 102 15.13 -9.02 14.75
N ALA A 103 13.84 -8.79 14.94
CA ALA A 103 13.35 -7.74 15.84
C ALA A 103 13.77 -7.96 17.29
N PHE A 104 13.81 -9.19 17.76
CA PHE A 104 14.28 -9.54 19.09
C PHE A 104 15.81 -9.53 19.20
N GLU A 105 16.52 -9.89 18.14
CA GLU A 105 17.99 -9.84 18.13
C GLU A 105 18.53 -8.41 18.09
N TYR A 106 17.78 -7.48 17.49
CA TYR A 106 18.16 -6.08 17.28
C TYR A 106 17.12 -5.10 17.81
N PRO A 107 16.96 -5.01 19.15
CA PRO A 107 15.88 -4.23 19.77
C PRO A 107 16.00 -2.71 19.52
N ASP A 108 17.20 -2.21 19.23
CA ASP A 108 17.46 -0.79 18.95
C ASP A 108 17.23 -0.41 17.48
N THR A 109 17.03 -1.40 16.59
CA THR A 109 16.70 -1.17 15.18
C THR A 109 15.19 -1.09 15.02
N GLN A 110 14.71 -0.05 14.36
CA GLN A 110 13.30 0.06 13.98
C GLN A 110 13.07 -0.67 12.66
N PHE A 111 11.99 -1.42 12.60
CA PHE A 111 11.55 -2.11 11.40
C PHE A 111 10.14 -1.67 11.00
N ALA A 112 9.86 -1.70 9.71
CA ALA A 112 8.50 -1.62 9.19
C ALA A 112 8.29 -2.73 8.16
N ILE A 113 7.10 -3.31 8.13
CA ILE A 113 6.73 -4.31 7.13
C ILE A 113 5.48 -3.86 6.37
N ILE A 114 5.58 -3.87 5.03
CA ILE A 114 4.50 -3.38 4.16
C ILE A 114 3.58 -4.52 3.77
N ASN A 115 2.29 -4.30 3.97
CA ASN A 115 1.19 -5.22 3.61
C ASN A 115 1.23 -6.56 4.37
N ASP A 116 1.65 -6.50 5.64
CA ASP A 116 1.69 -7.66 6.54
C ASP A 116 1.45 -7.24 7.99
N ALA A 117 0.78 -8.09 8.75
CA ALA A 117 0.46 -7.90 10.16
C ALA A 117 0.91 -9.10 11.03
N SER A 118 1.72 -9.99 10.48
CA SER A 118 2.10 -11.23 11.16
C SER A 118 3.15 -11.05 12.26
N VAL A 119 3.85 -9.92 12.29
CA VAL A 119 4.95 -9.68 13.22
C VAL A 119 4.46 -8.90 14.44
N ALA A 120 4.56 -9.52 15.60
CA ALA A 120 4.21 -8.89 16.88
C ALA A 120 5.49 -8.57 17.69
N ALA A 121 6.11 -7.43 17.40
CA ALA A 121 7.28 -6.94 18.12
C ALA A 121 7.22 -5.41 18.26
N VAL A 122 7.67 -4.90 19.41
CA VAL A 122 7.55 -3.48 19.76
C VAL A 122 8.36 -2.53 18.87
N ASN A 123 9.39 -3.04 18.21
CA ASN A 123 10.22 -2.30 17.26
C ASN A 123 9.88 -2.61 15.79
N VAL A 124 8.73 -3.25 15.52
CA VAL A 124 8.21 -3.48 14.17
C VAL A 124 6.89 -2.77 13.98
N SER A 125 6.79 -1.92 12.97
CA SER A 125 5.54 -1.30 12.56
C SER A 125 4.95 -2.03 11.36
N SER A 126 3.84 -2.70 11.56
CA SER A 126 3.03 -3.30 10.49
C SER A 126 2.25 -2.24 9.74
N VAL A 127 2.39 -2.20 8.43
CA VAL A 127 1.65 -1.32 7.53
C VAL A 127 0.63 -2.15 6.78
N ILE A 128 -0.63 -2.00 7.12
CA ILE A 128 -1.73 -2.68 6.44
C ILE A 128 -2.72 -1.68 5.87
N PHE A 129 -3.55 -2.15 4.96
CA PHE A 129 -4.56 -1.33 4.29
C PHE A 129 -5.96 -1.84 4.60
N ALA A 130 -6.92 -0.92 4.73
CA ALA A 130 -8.32 -1.25 4.97
C ALA A 130 -8.97 -1.80 3.70
N GLU A 131 -8.60 -3.01 3.32
CA GLU A 131 -8.97 -3.67 2.07
C GLU A 131 -10.48 -3.88 1.96
N THR A 132 -11.16 -4.13 3.10
CA THR A 132 -12.63 -4.20 3.18
C THR A 132 -13.30 -2.92 2.68
N GLN A 133 -12.74 -1.75 3.04
CA GLN A 133 -13.26 -0.46 2.59
C GLN A 133 -13.11 -0.29 1.07
N GLY A 134 -11.95 -0.66 0.53
CA GLY A 134 -11.71 -0.65 -0.91
C GLY A 134 -12.62 -1.61 -1.67
N ALA A 135 -12.79 -2.82 -1.15
CA ALA A 135 -13.67 -3.83 -1.71
C ALA A 135 -15.14 -3.40 -1.68
N TYR A 136 -15.57 -2.71 -0.61
CA TYR A 136 -16.91 -2.12 -0.53
C TYR A 136 -17.15 -1.13 -1.67
N LEU A 137 -16.20 -0.22 -1.91
CA LEU A 137 -16.33 0.73 -3.02
C LEU A 137 -16.34 0.03 -4.38
N ALA A 138 -15.55 -1.03 -4.54
CA ALA A 138 -15.54 -1.85 -5.74
C ALA A 138 -16.92 -2.51 -5.97
N GLY A 139 -17.49 -3.12 -4.95
CA GLY A 139 -18.81 -3.76 -5.00
C GLY A 139 -19.94 -2.77 -5.31
N PHE A 140 -19.95 -1.64 -4.58
CA PHE A 140 -20.92 -0.57 -4.81
C PHE A 140 -20.85 -0.05 -6.25
N SER A 141 -19.64 0.26 -6.72
CA SER A 141 -19.41 0.81 -8.06
C SER A 141 -19.73 -0.20 -9.16
N ALA A 142 -19.37 -1.48 -8.98
CA ALA A 142 -19.74 -2.54 -9.90
C ALA A 142 -21.26 -2.63 -10.06
N ALA A 143 -22.01 -2.59 -8.96
CA ALA A 143 -23.46 -2.63 -9.00
C ALA A 143 -24.08 -1.39 -9.66
N GLN A 144 -23.43 -0.21 -9.54
CA GLN A 144 -23.94 1.01 -10.21
C GLN A 144 -23.90 0.95 -11.73
N ILE A 145 -22.96 0.21 -12.31
CA ILE A 145 -22.76 0.15 -13.76
C ILE A 145 -23.13 -1.20 -14.40
N SER A 146 -23.48 -2.21 -13.58
CA SER A 146 -23.92 -3.50 -14.13
C SER A 146 -25.21 -3.36 -14.92
N LYS A 147 -25.24 -3.98 -16.12
CA LYS A 147 -26.39 -4.04 -17.03
C LYS A 147 -27.07 -5.40 -16.99
N THR A 148 -26.35 -6.42 -16.54
CA THR A 148 -26.90 -7.80 -16.43
C THR A 148 -27.52 -8.09 -15.07
N GLY A 149 -27.27 -7.24 -14.09
CA GLY A 149 -27.63 -7.50 -12.71
C GLY A 149 -26.77 -8.56 -12.02
N LYS A 150 -25.57 -8.85 -12.59
CA LYS A 150 -24.60 -9.76 -12.00
C LYS A 150 -23.20 -9.14 -12.07
N VAL A 151 -22.54 -9.12 -10.92
CA VAL A 151 -21.15 -8.67 -10.77
C VAL A 151 -20.34 -9.78 -10.11
N ALA A 152 -19.04 -9.83 -10.40
CA ALA A 152 -18.20 -10.87 -9.82
C ALA A 152 -17.00 -10.29 -9.08
N MET A 153 -16.51 -11.06 -8.11
CA MET A 153 -15.20 -10.89 -7.51
C MET A 153 -14.38 -12.15 -7.77
N ILE A 154 -13.14 -11.98 -8.22
CA ILE A 154 -12.14 -13.05 -8.36
C ILE A 154 -11.01 -12.75 -7.40
N ALA A 155 -10.67 -13.69 -6.51
CA ALA A 155 -9.68 -13.52 -5.47
C ALA A 155 -8.86 -14.79 -5.25
N ASN A 156 -7.71 -14.66 -4.58
CA ASN A 156 -6.92 -15.77 -4.10
C ASN A 156 -7.63 -16.52 -2.96
N THR A 157 -7.38 -17.83 -2.84
CA THR A 157 -7.96 -18.66 -1.77
C THR A 157 -7.45 -18.30 -0.38
N ASN A 158 -6.26 -17.73 -0.28
CA ASN A 158 -5.59 -17.44 0.99
C ASN A 158 -5.93 -16.07 1.56
N GLN A 159 -6.72 -15.27 0.85
CA GLN A 159 -7.16 -13.98 1.37
C GLN A 159 -8.46 -14.16 2.12
N ALA A 160 -8.43 -13.72 3.36
CA ALA A 160 -9.57 -13.76 4.25
C ALA A 160 -10.83 -13.17 3.60
N ASP A 161 -11.97 -13.49 4.16
CA ASP A 161 -13.29 -13.04 3.72
C ASP A 161 -13.45 -11.50 3.68
N LEU A 162 -12.45 -10.74 4.11
CA LEU A 162 -12.43 -9.27 4.11
C LEU A 162 -12.83 -8.66 2.74
N PHE A 163 -12.24 -9.17 1.67
CA PHE A 163 -12.58 -8.70 0.32
C PHE A 163 -14.00 -9.09 -0.08
N LYS A 164 -14.40 -10.33 0.23
CA LYS A 164 -15.75 -10.83 -0.07
C LYS A 164 -16.81 -10.04 0.70
N ASP A 165 -16.57 -9.85 1.99
CA ASP A 165 -17.53 -9.19 2.87
C ASP A 165 -17.67 -7.72 2.49
N GLY A 166 -16.57 -7.02 2.25
CA GLY A 166 -16.58 -5.66 1.73
C GLY A 166 -17.31 -5.56 0.38
N PHE A 167 -16.93 -6.38 -0.59
CA PHE A 167 -17.54 -6.38 -1.92
C PHE A 167 -19.05 -6.65 -1.87
N SER A 168 -19.46 -7.66 -1.12
CA SER A 168 -20.87 -8.03 -0.99
C SER A 168 -21.68 -6.95 -0.29
N ALA A 169 -21.14 -6.36 0.79
CA ALA A 169 -21.75 -5.24 1.49
C ALA A 169 -21.90 -4.01 0.57
N GLY A 170 -20.89 -3.71 -0.25
CA GLY A 170 -20.95 -2.64 -1.23
C GLY A 170 -22.03 -2.86 -2.29
N VAL A 171 -22.13 -4.07 -2.84
CA VAL A 171 -23.21 -4.43 -3.77
C VAL A 171 -24.58 -4.23 -3.12
N LEU A 172 -24.76 -4.70 -1.90
CA LEU A 172 -26.02 -4.54 -1.15
C LEU A 172 -26.37 -3.06 -0.91
N ALA A 173 -25.37 -2.27 -0.51
CA ALA A 173 -25.55 -0.83 -0.23
C ALA A 173 -25.92 -0.02 -1.48
N SER A 174 -25.63 -0.52 -2.68
CA SER A 174 -26.05 0.12 -3.94
C SER A 174 -27.59 0.20 -4.10
N LYS A 175 -28.34 -0.61 -3.35
CA LYS A 175 -29.80 -0.77 -3.45
C LYS A 175 -30.27 -1.18 -4.86
N LYS A 176 -29.38 -1.69 -5.70
CA LYS A 176 -29.69 -2.23 -7.02
C LYS A 176 -30.03 -3.72 -6.90
N LYS A 177 -30.84 -4.24 -7.82
CA LYS A 177 -31.11 -5.68 -7.95
C LYS A 177 -29.92 -6.36 -8.64
N VAL A 178 -28.79 -6.46 -7.94
CA VAL A 178 -27.55 -7.03 -8.44
C VAL A 178 -27.10 -8.16 -7.55
N ILE A 179 -26.66 -9.27 -8.16
CA ILE A 179 -26.19 -10.47 -7.46
C ILE A 179 -24.68 -10.52 -7.52
N PRO A 180 -23.96 -10.51 -6.40
CA PRO A 180 -22.53 -10.75 -6.37
C PRO A 180 -22.21 -12.24 -6.53
N VAL A 181 -21.24 -12.54 -7.38
CA VAL A 181 -20.66 -13.87 -7.56
C VAL A 181 -19.21 -13.82 -7.09
N VAL A 182 -18.88 -14.54 -6.03
CA VAL A 182 -17.52 -14.60 -5.50
C VAL A 182 -16.85 -15.88 -5.95
N LYS A 183 -15.66 -15.77 -6.56
CA LYS A 183 -14.86 -16.87 -7.04
C LYS A 183 -13.47 -16.82 -6.43
N TYR A 184 -13.18 -17.73 -5.50
CA TYR A 184 -11.82 -17.97 -5.03
C TYR A 184 -11.10 -18.92 -6.00
N VAL A 185 -9.84 -18.61 -6.30
CA VAL A 185 -9.07 -19.36 -7.28
C VAL A 185 -7.80 -19.93 -6.65
N SER A 186 -7.67 -21.24 -6.72
CA SER A 186 -6.44 -21.96 -6.34
C SER A 186 -5.66 -22.48 -7.54
N GLY A 187 -6.01 -22.03 -8.75
CA GLY A 187 -5.45 -22.55 -10.01
C GLY A 187 -5.55 -21.51 -11.14
N SER A 188 -6.28 -21.83 -12.22
CA SER A 188 -6.34 -20.99 -13.40
C SER A 188 -7.28 -19.77 -13.22
N TYR A 189 -6.70 -18.60 -13.19
CA TYR A 189 -7.44 -17.32 -13.16
C TYR A 189 -8.19 -17.05 -14.47
N SER A 190 -7.65 -17.48 -15.61
CA SER A 190 -8.33 -17.40 -16.90
C SER A 190 -9.60 -18.24 -16.94
N GLN A 191 -9.56 -19.44 -16.33
CA GLN A 191 -10.75 -20.27 -16.20
C GLN A 191 -11.81 -19.63 -15.29
N ALA A 192 -11.39 -19.06 -14.15
CA ALA A 192 -12.30 -18.35 -13.26
C ALA A 192 -12.99 -17.17 -13.95
N ALA A 193 -12.23 -16.36 -14.69
CA ALA A 193 -12.78 -15.25 -15.46
C ALA A 193 -13.79 -15.74 -16.51
N THR A 194 -13.47 -16.82 -17.24
CA THR A 194 -14.38 -17.42 -18.21
C THR A 194 -15.68 -17.89 -17.58
N GLN A 195 -15.60 -18.54 -16.40
CA GLN A 195 -16.76 -19.03 -15.67
C GLN A 195 -17.69 -17.91 -15.20
N VAL A 196 -17.14 -16.84 -14.60
CA VAL A 196 -17.98 -15.73 -14.11
C VAL A 196 -18.62 -14.94 -15.24
N ILE A 197 -17.93 -14.80 -16.38
CA ILE A 197 -18.48 -14.19 -17.60
C ILE A 197 -19.63 -15.06 -18.16
N ALA A 198 -19.43 -16.37 -18.25
CA ALA A 198 -20.46 -17.32 -18.69
C ALA A 198 -21.67 -17.32 -17.76
N ALA A 199 -21.48 -17.12 -16.45
CA ALA A 199 -22.53 -16.96 -15.47
C ALA A 199 -23.30 -15.62 -15.61
N GLY A 200 -22.82 -14.72 -16.47
CA GLY A 200 -23.47 -13.46 -16.82
C GLY A 200 -22.95 -12.23 -16.09
N ALA A 201 -21.84 -12.31 -15.38
CA ALA A 201 -21.21 -11.13 -14.78
C ALA A 201 -20.68 -10.18 -15.87
N ASP A 202 -20.98 -8.90 -15.73
CA ASP A 202 -20.56 -7.84 -16.65
C ASP A 202 -19.64 -6.79 -16.00
N VAL A 203 -19.40 -6.88 -14.71
CA VAL A 203 -18.34 -6.15 -13.99
C VAL A 203 -17.63 -7.12 -13.05
N ILE A 204 -16.30 -7.16 -13.14
CA ILE A 204 -15.46 -8.04 -12.35
C ILE A 204 -14.51 -7.20 -11.49
N TYR A 205 -14.52 -7.46 -10.19
CA TYR A 205 -13.52 -6.96 -9.25
C TYR A 205 -12.42 -8.00 -9.07
N LEU A 206 -11.17 -7.58 -9.20
CA LEU A 206 -10.01 -8.45 -9.07
C LEU A 206 -9.26 -8.13 -7.78
N SER A 207 -9.04 -9.17 -6.97
CA SER A 207 -8.20 -9.15 -5.78
C SER A 207 -7.24 -10.35 -5.83
N THR A 208 -6.35 -10.36 -6.83
CA THR A 208 -5.58 -11.54 -7.26
C THR A 208 -4.09 -11.47 -6.97
N GLN A 209 -3.61 -10.38 -6.37
CA GLN A 209 -2.20 -10.20 -6.01
C GLN A 209 -1.22 -10.52 -7.16
N GLY A 210 -1.40 -9.84 -8.29
CA GLY A 210 -0.49 -9.92 -9.43
C GLY A 210 -0.78 -10.99 -10.47
N SER A 211 -1.79 -11.86 -10.27
CA SER A 211 -2.22 -12.85 -11.28
C SER A 211 -3.23 -12.30 -12.31
N ASP A 212 -3.31 -10.99 -12.44
CA ASP A 212 -4.33 -10.30 -13.22
C ASP A 212 -4.17 -10.45 -14.73
N ALA A 213 -2.94 -10.65 -15.23
CA ALA A 213 -2.67 -10.68 -16.66
C ALA A 213 -3.48 -11.74 -17.44
N GLU A 214 -3.75 -12.90 -16.83
CA GLU A 214 -4.59 -13.94 -17.43
C GLU A 214 -6.04 -13.51 -17.51
N VAL A 215 -6.55 -12.88 -16.46
CA VAL A 215 -7.93 -12.36 -16.42
C VAL A 215 -8.12 -11.27 -17.47
N PHE A 216 -7.15 -10.35 -17.57
CA PHE A 216 -7.19 -9.28 -18.57
C PHE A 216 -7.27 -9.81 -19.99
N LYS A 217 -6.49 -10.85 -20.33
CA LYS A 217 -6.56 -11.51 -21.66
C LYS A 217 -7.95 -12.04 -21.95
N VAL A 218 -8.58 -12.72 -20.99
CA VAL A 218 -9.94 -13.27 -21.15
C VAL A 218 -10.96 -12.16 -21.36
N ILE A 219 -10.90 -11.07 -20.59
CA ILE A 219 -11.83 -9.95 -20.71
C ILE A 219 -11.67 -9.23 -22.04
N VAL A 220 -10.43 -8.94 -22.45
CA VAL A 220 -10.15 -8.34 -23.76
C VAL A 220 -10.69 -9.23 -24.87
N ALA A 221 -10.38 -10.54 -24.84
CA ALA A 221 -10.85 -11.50 -25.85
C ALA A 221 -12.39 -11.61 -25.90
N ASN A 222 -13.07 -11.52 -24.74
CA ASN A 222 -14.52 -11.44 -24.70
C ASN A 222 -15.02 -10.13 -25.33
N ASN A 223 -14.41 -9.01 -24.94
CA ASN A 223 -14.92 -7.68 -25.28
C ASN A 223 -14.69 -7.28 -26.75
N VAL A 224 -13.78 -7.90 -27.47
CA VAL A 224 -13.59 -7.66 -28.90
C VAL A 224 -14.60 -8.41 -29.76
N LYS A 225 -15.27 -9.44 -29.25
CA LYS A 225 -16.30 -10.18 -30.00
C LYS A 225 -17.51 -9.30 -30.29
N LYS A 226 -18.02 -9.34 -31.53
CA LYS A 226 -19.08 -8.45 -32.02
C LYS A 226 -20.37 -8.50 -31.19
N ASN A 227 -20.81 -9.66 -30.78
CA ASN A 227 -22.08 -9.88 -30.06
C ASN A 227 -21.92 -10.22 -28.58
N SER A 228 -20.74 -10.02 -28.02
CA SER A 228 -20.54 -10.28 -26.59
C SER A 228 -21.07 -9.14 -25.73
N LYS A 229 -21.57 -9.48 -24.53
CA LYS A 229 -21.77 -8.50 -23.47
C LYS A 229 -20.40 -8.03 -23.02
N LYS A 230 -20.21 -6.71 -22.96
CA LYS A 230 -18.93 -6.13 -22.54
C LYS A 230 -18.79 -6.27 -21.04
N VAL A 231 -17.57 -6.54 -20.59
CA VAL A 231 -17.21 -6.74 -19.19
C VAL A 231 -16.30 -5.62 -18.75
N GLY A 232 -16.68 -4.91 -17.69
CA GLY A 232 -15.87 -3.91 -17.01
C GLY A 232 -15.00 -4.53 -15.93
N LEU A 233 -13.91 -3.85 -15.62
CA LEU A 233 -12.94 -4.24 -14.60
C LEU A 233 -12.85 -3.21 -13.49
N ILE A 234 -12.77 -3.68 -12.25
CA ILE A 234 -12.27 -2.93 -11.11
C ILE A 234 -11.17 -3.78 -10.49
N ASN A 235 -10.02 -3.20 -10.18
CA ASN A 235 -8.93 -3.95 -9.56
C ASN A 235 -8.34 -3.21 -8.36
N ILE A 236 -7.54 -3.92 -7.59
CA ILE A 236 -6.81 -3.40 -6.44
C ILE A 236 -5.34 -3.75 -6.64
N GLU A 237 -4.49 -2.90 -6.25
CA GLU A 237 -3.03 -2.96 -6.11
C GLU A 237 -2.50 -1.50 -6.12
N PRO A 238 -1.23 -1.25 -5.81
CA PRO A 238 -0.68 0.06 -6.06
C PRO A 238 -0.83 0.41 -7.55
N ASP A 239 -1.89 1.03 -7.92
CA ASP A 239 -2.34 1.48 -9.25
C ASP A 239 -1.98 0.59 -10.46
N GLN A 240 -2.66 -0.54 -10.58
CA GLN A 240 -2.59 -1.45 -11.74
C GLN A 240 -2.82 -0.75 -13.10
N TYR A 241 -3.46 0.41 -13.12
CA TYR A 241 -3.61 1.18 -14.36
C TYR A 241 -2.27 1.48 -15.05
N LEU A 242 -1.20 1.61 -14.27
CA LEU A 242 0.16 1.85 -14.79
C LEU A 242 0.77 0.58 -15.41
N ALA A 243 0.34 -0.60 -14.96
CA ALA A 243 0.89 -1.90 -15.37
C ALA A 243 0.18 -2.51 -16.58
N VAL A 244 -1.11 -2.19 -16.81
CA VAL A 244 -1.92 -2.83 -17.85
C VAL A 244 -1.71 -2.23 -19.23
N THR A 245 -1.99 -3.04 -20.26
CA THR A 245 -1.90 -2.61 -21.67
C THR A 245 -2.97 -1.58 -22.04
N SER A 246 -2.75 -0.82 -23.12
CA SER A 246 -3.72 0.15 -23.62
C SER A 246 -5.07 -0.50 -23.96
N GLU A 247 -5.08 -1.76 -24.41
CA GLU A 247 -6.31 -2.49 -24.67
C GLU A 247 -7.10 -2.78 -23.40
N THR A 248 -6.42 -3.22 -22.33
CA THR A 248 -7.04 -3.49 -21.03
C THR A 248 -7.58 -2.20 -20.39
N LYS A 249 -6.86 -1.07 -20.52
CA LYS A 249 -7.29 0.24 -20.00
C LYS A 249 -8.68 0.66 -20.49
N LYS A 250 -9.08 0.26 -21.69
CA LYS A 250 -10.41 0.57 -22.25
C LYS A 250 -11.55 -0.03 -21.42
N TYR A 251 -11.29 -1.10 -20.68
CA TYR A 251 -12.28 -1.84 -19.91
C TYR A 251 -12.14 -1.64 -18.40
N LEU A 252 -11.11 -0.91 -17.97
CA LEU A 252 -10.89 -0.61 -16.56
C LEU A 252 -11.85 0.50 -16.11
N ALA A 253 -12.83 0.13 -15.29
CA ALA A 253 -13.84 1.06 -14.79
C ALA A 253 -13.30 1.91 -13.61
N ALA A 254 -12.57 1.28 -12.70
CA ALA A 254 -11.92 1.94 -11.57
C ALA A 254 -10.75 1.10 -11.05
N THR A 255 -9.93 1.73 -10.21
CA THR A 255 -8.86 1.07 -9.45
C THR A 255 -8.99 1.46 -7.99
N VAL A 256 -8.96 0.47 -7.10
CA VAL A 256 -8.68 0.68 -5.68
C VAL A 256 -7.17 0.77 -5.53
N VAL A 257 -6.68 1.89 -5.04
CA VAL A 257 -5.23 2.14 -4.91
C VAL A 257 -4.83 2.08 -3.45
N LYS A 258 -3.90 1.17 -3.13
CA LYS A 258 -3.20 1.17 -1.84
C LYS A 258 -2.09 2.22 -1.90
N ARG A 259 -2.21 3.28 -1.12
CA ARG A 259 -1.27 4.40 -1.12
C ARG A 259 -0.03 4.07 -0.27
N VAL A 260 0.71 3.05 -0.72
CA VAL A 260 1.99 2.63 -0.12
C VAL A 260 2.96 3.81 -0.03
N ASP A 261 3.01 4.66 -1.03
CA ASP A 261 3.83 5.86 -1.05
C ASP A 261 3.55 6.78 0.16
N LYS A 262 2.28 6.97 0.54
CA LYS A 262 1.91 7.74 1.73
C LYS A 262 2.34 7.06 3.02
N ALA A 263 2.16 5.75 3.11
CA ALA A 263 2.56 5.00 4.29
C ALA A 263 4.08 5.08 4.51
N ILE A 264 4.88 4.97 3.46
CA ILE A 264 6.34 5.12 3.51
C ILE A 264 6.73 6.51 4.01
N ILE A 265 6.12 7.59 3.47
CA ILE A 265 6.39 8.96 3.92
C ILE A 265 6.08 9.13 5.41
N ASP A 266 4.95 8.61 5.86
CA ASP A 266 4.47 8.71 7.25
C ASP A 266 5.45 8.02 8.22
N ILE A 267 5.88 6.79 7.89
CA ILE A 267 6.82 6.02 8.70
C ILE A 267 8.19 6.70 8.78
N ILE A 268 8.72 7.15 7.65
CA ILE A 268 10.02 7.85 7.61
C ILE A 268 9.95 9.12 8.43
N SER A 269 8.89 9.93 8.25
CA SER A 269 8.70 11.17 9.00
C SER A 269 8.68 10.93 10.51
N LYS A 270 8.01 9.88 10.96
CA LYS A 270 7.96 9.54 12.39
C LYS A 270 9.29 9.01 12.91
N SER A 271 9.96 8.14 12.16
CA SER A 271 11.27 7.63 12.55
C SER A 271 12.29 8.76 12.72
N ILE A 272 12.33 9.71 11.79
CA ILE A 272 13.25 10.86 11.86
C ILE A 272 12.89 11.83 13.00
N SER A 273 11.60 12.01 13.31
CA SER A 273 11.17 12.87 14.43
C SER A 273 11.45 12.27 15.80
N GLY A 274 12.02 11.07 15.88
CA GLY A 274 12.36 10.40 17.15
C GLY A 274 11.16 9.74 17.84
N ASN A 275 10.00 9.71 17.22
CA ASN A 275 8.85 8.99 17.73
C ASN A 275 9.09 7.49 17.60
N GLN A 276 9.01 6.77 18.70
CA GLN A 276 9.07 5.32 18.66
C GLN A 276 7.80 4.76 18.00
N PHE A 277 7.91 3.63 17.31
CA PHE A 277 6.75 2.96 16.67
C PHE A 277 5.67 2.52 17.66
N LEU A 278 5.95 2.52 18.96
CA LEU A 278 4.94 2.31 20.02
C LEU A 278 3.74 3.28 19.93
N ASP A 279 3.92 4.46 19.31
CA ASP A 279 2.83 5.40 19.05
C ASP A 279 1.93 4.95 17.86
N TYR A 280 2.31 3.86 17.17
CA TYR A 280 1.55 3.22 16.12
C TYR A 280 0.89 1.94 16.63
N LEU A 281 -0.05 2.10 17.52
CA LEU A 281 -0.92 1.01 17.94
C LEU A 281 -2.30 1.23 17.38
N ASP A 282 -2.73 0.36 16.49
CA ASP A 282 -4.14 0.21 16.15
C ASP A 282 -4.76 -0.74 17.19
N LEU A 283 -5.23 -0.16 18.30
CA LEU A 283 -5.77 -0.92 19.43
C LEU A 283 -7.04 -1.70 19.02
N ASP A 284 -7.85 -1.14 18.13
CA ASP A 284 -9.08 -1.77 17.66
C ASP A 284 -8.77 -3.03 16.82
N ALA A 285 -7.64 -3.01 16.13
CA ALA A 285 -7.17 -4.17 15.35
C ALA A 285 -6.21 -5.09 16.11
N GLY A 286 -5.78 -4.72 17.32
CA GLY A 286 -4.73 -5.43 18.04
C GLY A 286 -3.39 -5.45 17.29
N LEU A 287 -3.09 -4.40 16.54
CA LEU A 287 -1.99 -4.33 15.59
C LEU A 287 -0.86 -3.46 16.11
N PHE A 288 0.36 -4.01 16.18
CA PHE A 288 1.58 -3.20 16.28
C PHE A 288 1.84 -2.56 14.92
N GLY A 289 1.30 -1.38 14.69
CA GLY A 289 1.39 -0.72 13.41
C GLY A 289 0.19 0.15 13.11
N LYS A 290 -0.04 0.44 11.83
CA LYS A 290 -1.12 1.30 11.37
C LYS A 290 -1.86 0.72 10.19
N ARG A 291 -3.19 0.77 10.28
CA ARG A 291 -4.10 0.48 9.19
C ARG A 291 -4.38 1.76 8.41
N TYR A 292 -4.11 1.73 7.12
CA TYR A 292 -4.33 2.85 6.21
C TYR A 292 -5.64 2.66 5.47
N GLY A 293 -6.64 3.46 5.83
CA GLY A 293 -7.99 3.44 5.24
C GLY A 293 -8.27 4.59 4.28
N ILE A 294 -9.54 4.74 3.91
CA ILE A 294 -10.03 5.87 3.09
C ILE A 294 -9.77 7.18 3.84
N THR A 295 -10.16 7.26 5.12
CA THR A 295 -9.78 8.37 6.00
C THR A 295 -8.26 8.45 6.09
N GLY A 296 -7.70 9.61 5.80
CA GLY A 296 -6.24 9.80 5.69
C GLY A 296 -5.66 9.40 4.34
N GLY A 297 -6.47 8.89 3.41
CA GLY A 297 -6.10 8.63 2.01
C GLY A 297 -5.09 7.49 1.85
N GLY A 298 -5.16 6.46 2.69
CA GLY A 298 -4.39 5.23 2.55
C GLY A 298 -5.00 4.27 1.53
N ILE A 299 -6.33 4.29 1.40
CA ILE A 299 -7.07 3.68 0.29
C ILE A 299 -7.65 4.80 -0.57
N GLU A 300 -7.41 4.75 -1.86
CA GLU A 300 -7.97 5.66 -2.85
C GLU A 300 -8.78 4.88 -3.88
N PHE A 301 -9.95 5.40 -4.25
CA PHE A 301 -10.77 4.83 -5.31
C PHE A 301 -10.72 5.73 -6.54
N THR A 302 -9.95 5.33 -7.54
CA THR A 302 -9.75 6.12 -8.75
C THR A 302 -10.69 5.67 -9.87
N ILE A 303 -11.61 6.54 -10.25
CA ILE A 303 -12.55 6.29 -11.35
C ILE A 303 -11.82 6.44 -12.68
N ARG A 304 -11.96 5.44 -13.58
CA ARG A 304 -11.30 5.40 -14.89
C ARG A 304 -12.29 5.49 -16.06
N SER A 305 -13.54 5.08 -15.88
CA SER A 305 -14.55 5.11 -16.94
C SER A 305 -15.51 6.28 -16.83
N LYS A 306 -15.96 6.78 -17.99
CA LYS A 306 -17.00 7.84 -18.07
C LYS A 306 -18.31 7.38 -17.42
N GLU A 307 -18.64 6.10 -17.51
CA GLU A 307 -19.85 5.53 -16.92
C GLU A 307 -19.85 5.66 -15.40
N LEU A 308 -18.73 5.37 -14.74
CA LEU A 308 -18.59 5.58 -13.30
C LEU A 308 -18.44 7.06 -12.91
N GLN A 309 -17.86 7.90 -13.75
CA GLN A 309 -17.78 9.34 -13.48
C GLN A 309 -19.16 9.95 -13.26
N SER A 310 -20.18 9.49 -14.03
CA SER A 310 -21.56 9.93 -13.85
C SER A 310 -22.23 9.48 -12.54
N LYS A 311 -21.53 8.64 -11.75
CA LYS A 311 -21.95 8.11 -10.45
C LYS A 311 -21.09 8.65 -9.30
N GLY A 312 -20.24 9.64 -9.56
CA GLY A 312 -19.27 10.17 -8.61
C GLY A 312 -19.88 10.53 -7.25
N ASP A 313 -20.99 11.28 -7.24
CA ASP A 313 -21.65 11.68 -5.98
C ASP A 313 -22.10 10.47 -5.16
N ALA A 314 -22.70 9.48 -5.81
CA ALA A 314 -23.13 8.25 -5.13
C ALA A 314 -21.91 7.46 -4.57
N ILE A 315 -20.80 7.45 -5.30
CA ILE A 315 -19.57 6.80 -4.85
C ILE A 315 -18.96 7.56 -3.66
N ASN A 316 -18.99 8.89 -3.64
CA ASN A 316 -18.53 9.69 -2.52
C ASN A 316 -19.36 9.43 -1.25
N VAL A 317 -20.68 9.31 -1.38
CA VAL A 317 -21.56 8.92 -0.26
C VAL A 317 -21.24 7.49 0.21
N ALA A 318 -20.96 6.58 -0.71
CA ALA A 318 -20.55 5.23 -0.39
C ALA A 318 -19.19 5.19 0.32
N ALA A 319 -18.24 6.06 -0.06
CA ALA A 319 -16.94 6.18 0.60
C ALA A 319 -17.09 6.56 2.08
N ALA A 320 -17.93 7.57 2.39
CA ALA A 320 -18.23 7.95 3.77
C ALA A 320 -18.91 6.82 4.59
N SER A 321 -19.60 5.90 3.92
CA SER A 321 -20.16 4.70 4.56
C SER A 321 -19.11 3.62 4.76
N ALA A 322 -18.20 3.45 3.79
CA ALA A 322 -17.08 2.50 3.86
C ALA A 322 -16.13 2.82 5.02
N GLU A 323 -15.88 4.10 5.30
CA GLU A 323 -15.01 4.55 6.40
C GLU A 323 -15.47 4.03 7.77
N LYS A 324 -16.76 3.76 7.92
CA LYS A 324 -17.35 3.24 9.16
C LYS A 324 -17.23 1.72 9.30
N ILE A 325 -16.78 1.05 8.25
CA ILE A 325 -16.51 -0.38 8.26
C ILE A 325 -15.15 -0.58 8.87
N LEU A 326 -15.13 -1.10 10.09
CA LEU A 326 -13.89 -1.57 10.71
C LEU A 326 -13.41 -2.79 9.91
N ALA A 327 -12.19 -2.73 9.45
CA ALA A 327 -11.59 -3.80 8.67
C ALA A 327 -10.89 -4.81 9.59
#